data_a47b12172a89c964e128a9db4801570f
#
_entry.id   a47b12172a89c964e128a9db4801570f
#
_cell.length_a   1.000
_cell.length_b   1.000
_cell.length_c   1.000
_cell.angle_alpha   90.00
_cell.angle_beta   90.00
_cell.angle_gamma   90.00
#
_symmetry.space_group_name_H-M   'P 1'
#
loop_
_entity.id
_entity.type
_entity.pdbx_description
1 polymer ?
#
loop_
_entity_poly.entity_id
_entity_poly.type
_entity_poly.pdbx_seq_one_letter_code
_entity_poly.pdbx_strand_id
1 'polypeptide(L)'
;VTAEATFDVVVVGGGGSGLAAAIEARALGRDVVLIEKNLALGGSTAWSIGSVTASGTPHQARKGIEDSPADHWRDMAGFNGDLDSRDNADLRRVLADAMPDTFRWLLKQGVRFYGPMPEPPHSKPRMHNVLPNSRAFITHLEKAARRAGVAIVCGARASALVVEHGRVVAIDCATADGPRRLRARGGIVLATGDFTSDPELKAQFMGPQEAKIDGVNVTATGDGQKLALPLGARIINGDLALGPELRFVPPQRRNILLSLPPWRLLANLMAWSLERMPSALLRPFVMSFVTTALAPSPDLFAEGAILINKRGERFTDELDRPAYALPDQPDKVAYILPDRRMAELFSGWPHFISTAPGVAYAYVDDYRRNRADIFSKAATLDELAGKLAMPAAALAATRHAHNANANAGNRPKLGEGPYVALGPVRAVFVHAEGGLAVDHEHRVLGAGDQPIIGLYAAGSTGQGGLLLKGHGHHLGWAFASGRRAGRNAARASSSPLPAGGERSTSERSEEVG
;
A
#
# COMPACT_ATOMS: atom_id res chain seq x y z
N VAL A 1 17.24 -18.41 22.19
CA VAL A 1 15.75 -18.56 22.24
C VAL A 1 15.45 -20.00 21.94
N THR A 2 14.70 -20.66 22.83
CA THR A 2 14.27 -22.05 22.69
C THR A 2 13.53 -22.29 21.36
N ALA A 3 13.57 -23.49 20.81
CA ALA A 3 12.89 -23.89 19.58
C ALA A 3 11.36 -23.65 19.65
N GLU A 4 10.80 -23.60 20.84
CA GLU A 4 9.39 -23.27 21.12
C GLU A 4 9.29 -22.20 22.23
N ALA A 5 8.44 -21.19 22.01
CA ALA A 5 8.16 -20.13 22.98
C ALA A 5 6.65 -19.83 23.02
N THR A 6 6.14 -19.42 24.19
CA THR A 6 4.71 -19.14 24.41
C THR A 6 4.51 -17.68 24.79
N PHE A 7 3.57 -17.03 24.10
CA PHE A 7 3.14 -15.65 24.32
C PHE A 7 1.62 -15.60 24.50
N ASP A 8 1.09 -14.47 24.92
CA ASP A 8 -0.35 -14.27 24.90
C ASP A 8 -0.84 -13.97 23.47
N VAL A 9 -0.12 -13.10 22.75
CA VAL A 9 -0.46 -12.73 21.37
C VAL A 9 0.78 -12.82 20.49
N VAL A 10 0.64 -13.46 19.33
CA VAL A 10 1.66 -13.48 18.28
C VAL A 10 1.18 -12.60 17.11
N VAL A 11 1.98 -11.63 16.72
CA VAL A 11 1.68 -10.73 15.60
C VAL A 11 2.63 -11.05 14.44
N VAL A 12 2.08 -11.25 13.25
CA VAL A 12 2.84 -11.61 12.04
C VAL A 12 2.82 -10.44 11.06
N GLY A 13 3.98 -9.81 10.85
CA GLY A 13 4.19 -8.66 9.99
C GLY A 13 4.47 -7.37 10.76
N GLY A 14 5.58 -6.72 10.40
CA GLY A 14 6.09 -5.50 11.06
C GLY A 14 5.76 -4.20 10.33
N GLY A 15 4.62 -4.16 9.61
CA GLY A 15 4.04 -2.96 9.03
C GLY A 15 3.22 -2.16 10.05
N GLY A 16 2.52 -1.12 9.57
CA GLY A 16 1.70 -0.25 10.42
C GLY A 16 0.63 -0.99 11.22
N SER A 17 -0.06 -1.96 10.60
CA SER A 17 -1.11 -2.75 11.25
C SER A 17 -0.56 -3.67 12.34
N GLY A 18 0.55 -4.35 12.07
CA GLY A 18 1.16 -5.25 13.06
C GLY A 18 1.74 -4.49 14.26
N LEU A 19 2.43 -3.38 14.03
CA LEU A 19 2.91 -2.53 15.12
C LEU A 19 1.75 -1.99 15.97
N ALA A 20 0.66 -1.56 15.33
CA ALA A 20 -0.53 -1.09 16.04
C ALA A 20 -1.16 -2.22 16.88
N ALA A 21 -1.26 -3.45 16.32
CA ALA A 21 -1.78 -4.61 17.03
C ALA A 21 -0.92 -4.97 18.26
N ALA A 22 0.40 -5.03 18.07
CA ALA A 22 1.32 -5.37 19.15
C ALA A 22 1.30 -4.36 20.30
N ILE A 23 1.27 -3.05 19.99
CA ILE A 23 1.20 -1.99 20.99
C ILE A 23 -0.10 -2.07 21.80
N GLU A 24 -1.25 -2.26 21.13
CA GLU A 24 -2.55 -2.33 21.81
C GLU A 24 -2.72 -3.60 22.64
N ALA A 25 -2.21 -4.75 22.15
CA ALA A 25 -2.21 -5.99 22.95
C ALA A 25 -1.32 -5.83 24.20
N ARG A 26 -0.16 -5.22 24.05
CA ARG A 26 0.75 -4.97 25.18
C ARG A 26 0.18 -3.95 26.18
N ALA A 27 -0.59 -2.96 25.70
CA ALA A 27 -1.28 -1.99 26.57
C ALA A 27 -2.33 -2.64 27.49
N LEU A 28 -2.80 -3.85 27.16
CA LEU A 28 -3.67 -4.68 28.00
C LEU A 28 -2.88 -5.63 28.91
N GLY A 29 -1.57 -5.43 29.08
CA GLY A 29 -0.70 -6.21 29.97
C GLY A 29 -0.32 -7.58 29.41
N ARG A 30 -0.56 -7.88 28.11
CA ARG A 30 -0.27 -9.17 27.51
C ARG A 30 1.18 -9.32 27.09
N ASP A 31 1.68 -10.55 27.14
CA ASP A 31 2.98 -10.88 26.58
C ASP A 31 2.87 -11.03 25.07
N VAL A 32 3.66 -10.25 24.30
CA VAL A 32 3.48 -10.09 22.86
C VAL A 32 4.80 -10.27 22.12
N VAL A 33 4.79 -11.11 21.09
CA VAL A 33 5.86 -11.18 20.08
C VAL A 33 5.34 -10.71 18.73
N LEU A 34 6.15 -9.91 18.02
CA LEU A 34 5.96 -9.53 16.64
C LEU A 34 7.09 -10.12 15.80
N ILE A 35 6.73 -10.88 14.77
CA ILE A 35 7.68 -11.42 13.80
C ILE A 35 7.54 -10.71 12.46
N GLU A 36 8.68 -10.45 11.80
CA GLU A 36 8.78 -9.82 10.49
C GLU A 36 9.76 -10.61 9.62
N LYS A 37 9.36 -10.94 8.37
CA LYS A 37 10.21 -11.70 7.44
C LYS A 37 11.43 -10.92 6.94
N ASN A 38 11.31 -9.61 6.79
CA ASN A 38 12.42 -8.74 6.40
C ASN A 38 13.35 -8.48 7.59
N LEU A 39 14.58 -8.02 7.30
CA LEU A 39 15.56 -7.67 8.32
C LEU A 39 15.22 -6.36 9.06
N ALA A 40 14.23 -5.62 8.58
CA ALA A 40 13.75 -4.38 9.19
C ALA A 40 12.23 -4.27 9.09
N LEU A 41 11.63 -3.59 10.06
CA LEU A 41 10.21 -3.25 10.06
C LEU A 41 9.89 -2.21 8.97
N GLY A 42 8.64 -2.16 8.51
CA GLY A 42 8.23 -1.16 7.54
C GLY A 42 7.02 -1.54 6.71
N GLY A 43 7.13 -2.60 5.94
CA GLY A 43 6.09 -3.01 4.98
C GLY A 43 5.70 -1.88 4.03
N SER A 44 4.55 -1.99 3.38
CA SER A 44 4.01 -0.97 2.47
C SER A 44 3.77 0.38 3.17
N THR A 45 3.60 0.39 4.50
CA THR A 45 3.46 1.62 5.28
C THR A 45 4.67 2.55 5.11
N ALA A 46 5.89 2.02 5.11
CA ALA A 46 7.11 2.81 4.94
C ALA A 46 7.33 3.31 3.50
N TRP A 47 6.69 2.68 2.51
CA TRP A 47 6.77 3.04 1.10
C TRP A 47 5.62 3.96 0.64
N SER A 48 4.61 4.15 1.49
CA SER A 48 3.44 4.96 1.17
C SER A 48 3.78 6.45 1.05
N ILE A 49 2.87 7.21 0.46
CA ILE A 49 2.97 8.68 0.46
C ILE A 49 2.69 9.29 1.84
N GLY A 50 2.17 8.49 2.77
CA GLY A 50 1.99 8.87 4.17
C GLY A 50 0.71 9.61 4.51
N SER A 51 -0.31 9.53 3.64
CA SER A 51 -1.63 10.11 3.91
C SER A 51 -2.43 9.25 4.88
N VAL A 52 -3.14 9.91 5.79
CA VAL A 52 -4.18 9.32 6.65
C VAL A 52 -5.42 10.19 6.57
N THR A 53 -6.56 9.60 6.20
CA THR A 53 -7.83 10.28 6.11
C THR A 53 -8.67 10.01 7.36
N ALA A 54 -9.07 11.08 8.06
CA ALA A 54 -9.79 11.00 9.33
C ALA A 54 -10.71 12.20 9.54
N SER A 55 -11.90 11.93 10.09
CA SER A 55 -12.84 12.94 10.62
C SER A 55 -12.60 13.23 12.09
N GLY A 56 -13.14 14.31 12.60
CA GLY A 56 -13.10 14.68 14.02
C GLY A 56 -11.71 14.84 14.60
N THR A 57 -10.76 15.32 13.78
CA THR A 57 -9.36 15.46 14.17
C THR A 57 -9.09 16.80 14.88
N PRO A 58 -8.08 16.87 15.77
CA PRO A 58 -7.63 18.12 16.33
C PRO A 58 -7.16 19.15 15.29
N HIS A 59 -6.76 18.67 14.09
CA HIS A 59 -6.35 19.54 12.98
C HIS A 59 -7.54 20.19 12.31
N GLN A 60 -8.66 19.45 12.13
CA GLN A 60 -9.92 20.01 11.66
C GLN A 60 -10.46 21.02 12.65
N ALA A 61 -10.52 20.69 13.95
CA ALA A 61 -11.01 21.59 14.99
C ALA A 61 -10.27 22.93 15.02
N ARG A 62 -8.92 22.93 14.88
CA ARG A 62 -8.13 24.16 14.81
C ARG A 62 -8.45 25.04 13.60
N LYS A 63 -8.98 24.47 12.53
CA LYS A 63 -9.39 25.19 11.31
C LYS A 63 -10.90 25.49 11.27
N GLY A 64 -11.63 25.24 12.37
CA GLY A 64 -13.07 25.44 12.44
C GLY A 64 -13.88 24.48 11.57
N ILE A 65 -13.31 23.33 11.21
CA ILE A 65 -13.98 22.31 10.39
C ILE A 65 -14.71 21.35 11.33
N GLU A 66 -16.03 21.38 11.28
CA GLU A 66 -16.89 20.41 11.95
C GLU A 66 -17.08 19.18 11.05
N ASP A 67 -16.77 17.99 11.55
CA ASP A 67 -16.84 16.76 10.79
C ASP A 67 -17.15 15.56 11.70
N SER A 68 -17.80 14.56 11.14
CA SER A 68 -18.25 13.39 11.89
C SER A 68 -17.86 12.06 11.21
N PRO A 69 -17.76 10.96 11.99
CA PRO A 69 -17.63 9.62 11.44
C PRO A 69 -18.76 9.25 10.47
N ALA A 70 -19.97 9.72 10.71
CA ALA A 70 -21.13 9.46 9.85
C ALA A 70 -20.97 10.11 8.47
N ASP A 71 -20.50 11.37 8.42
CA ASP A 71 -20.22 12.06 7.16
C ASP A 71 -19.03 11.40 6.44
N HIS A 72 -18.00 10.99 7.18
CA HIS A 72 -16.85 10.28 6.61
C HIS A 72 -17.28 8.95 5.97
N TRP A 73 -18.06 8.15 6.68
CA TRP A 73 -18.60 6.87 6.18
C TRP A 73 -19.41 7.04 4.90
N ARG A 74 -20.26 8.08 4.85
CA ARG A 74 -21.09 8.38 3.68
C ARG A 74 -20.23 8.80 2.48
N ASP A 75 -19.27 9.68 2.71
CA ASP A 75 -18.43 10.22 1.65
C ASP A 75 -17.49 9.16 1.06
N MET A 76 -17.06 8.16 1.86
CA MET A 76 -16.21 7.06 1.37
C MET A 76 -16.88 6.29 0.22
N ALA A 77 -18.20 6.10 0.24
CA ALA A 77 -18.92 5.44 -0.84
C ALA A 77 -18.73 6.16 -2.20
N GLY A 78 -18.60 7.47 -2.18
CA GLY A 78 -18.40 8.29 -3.38
C GLY A 78 -17.10 7.97 -4.16
N PHE A 79 -16.11 7.34 -3.53
CA PHE A 79 -14.89 6.90 -4.22
C PHE A 79 -15.07 5.58 -4.98
N ASN A 80 -16.07 4.79 -4.63
CA ASN A 80 -16.22 3.42 -5.14
C ASN A 80 -16.83 3.38 -6.54
N GLY A 81 -17.64 4.38 -6.93
CA GLY A 81 -18.35 4.39 -8.21
C GLY A 81 -19.17 3.11 -8.39
N ASP A 82 -19.05 2.48 -9.55
CA ASP A 82 -19.78 1.24 -9.90
C ASP A 82 -19.41 0.05 -9.01
N LEU A 83 -18.31 0.14 -8.27
CA LEU A 83 -17.86 -0.92 -7.37
C LEU A 83 -18.48 -0.81 -5.95
N ASP A 84 -19.33 0.18 -5.65
CA ASP A 84 -19.88 0.36 -4.29
C ASP A 84 -20.70 -0.85 -3.82
N SER A 85 -21.34 -1.59 -4.74
CA SER A 85 -22.03 -2.83 -4.43
C SER A 85 -21.12 -3.98 -3.93
N ARG A 86 -19.82 -3.86 -4.13
CA ARG A 86 -18.79 -4.80 -3.69
C ARG A 86 -18.13 -4.40 -2.37
N ASP A 87 -18.47 -3.21 -1.86
CA ASP A 87 -17.90 -2.70 -0.62
C ASP A 87 -18.56 -3.30 0.61
N ASN A 88 -17.76 -3.60 1.62
CA ASN A 88 -18.26 -3.98 2.94
C ASN A 88 -18.61 -2.73 3.76
N ALA A 89 -19.87 -2.28 3.64
CA ALA A 89 -20.39 -1.09 4.32
C ALA A 89 -20.26 -1.14 5.85
N ASP A 90 -20.29 -2.33 6.44
CA ASP A 90 -20.15 -2.53 7.89
C ASP A 90 -18.70 -2.30 8.33
N LEU A 91 -17.73 -2.86 7.61
CA LEU A 91 -16.31 -2.58 7.90
C LEU A 91 -15.93 -1.13 7.56
N ARG A 92 -16.58 -0.52 6.54
CA ARG A 92 -16.46 0.93 6.28
C ARG A 92 -16.93 1.74 7.49
N ARG A 93 -18.02 1.32 8.13
CA ARG A 93 -18.51 1.95 9.37
C ARG A 93 -17.52 1.79 10.51
N VAL A 94 -16.98 0.58 10.68
CA VAL A 94 -15.93 0.30 11.69
C VAL A 94 -14.72 1.22 11.48
N LEU A 95 -14.28 1.41 10.23
CA LEU A 95 -13.17 2.31 9.92
C LEU A 95 -13.52 3.76 10.29
N ALA A 96 -14.63 4.29 9.78
CA ALA A 96 -15.02 5.68 9.98
C ALA A 96 -15.15 6.03 11.48
N ASP A 97 -15.79 5.15 12.27
CA ASP A 97 -15.97 5.33 13.71
C ASP A 97 -14.66 5.24 14.49
N ALA A 98 -13.72 4.41 14.04
CA ALA A 98 -12.43 4.24 14.71
C ALA A 98 -11.42 5.36 14.41
N MET A 99 -11.59 6.09 13.29
CA MET A 99 -10.56 7.03 12.81
C MET A 99 -10.30 8.22 13.73
N PRO A 100 -11.27 8.89 14.36
CA PRO A 100 -10.98 10.00 15.27
C PRO A 100 -10.06 9.60 16.43
N ASP A 101 -10.32 8.44 17.03
CA ASP A 101 -9.50 7.91 18.13
C ASP A 101 -8.15 7.38 17.63
N THR A 102 -8.13 6.72 16.48
CA THR A 102 -6.89 6.23 15.86
C THR A 102 -5.95 7.38 15.49
N PHE A 103 -6.48 8.49 14.98
CA PHE A 103 -5.68 9.67 14.67
C PHE A 103 -5.07 10.29 15.92
N ARG A 104 -5.86 10.45 17.00
CA ARG A 104 -5.35 10.92 18.30
C ARG A 104 -4.29 9.98 18.88
N TRP A 105 -4.50 8.67 18.73
CA TRP A 105 -3.53 7.66 19.15
C TRP A 105 -2.21 7.80 18.40
N LEU A 106 -2.20 8.00 17.08
CA LEU A 106 -0.99 8.25 16.29
C LEU A 106 -0.25 9.51 16.77
N LEU A 107 -0.98 10.59 17.06
CA LEU A 107 -0.40 11.81 17.64
C LEU A 107 0.26 11.53 19.01
N LYS A 108 -0.38 10.70 19.85
CA LYS A 108 0.16 10.27 21.15
C LYS A 108 1.44 9.46 21.01
N GLN A 109 1.54 8.60 19.97
CA GLN A 109 2.77 7.87 19.66
C GLN A 109 3.91 8.78 19.17
N GLY A 110 3.63 10.03 18.86
CA GLY A 110 4.64 11.00 18.43
C GLY A 110 4.61 11.34 16.95
N VAL A 111 3.74 10.71 16.16
CA VAL A 111 3.56 11.03 14.75
C VAL A 111 3.06 12.47 14.60
N ARG A 112 3.51 13.17 13.58
CA ARG A 112 3.10 14.53 13.24
C ARG A 112 2.53 14.58 11.84
N PHE A 113 1.53 15.45 11.66
CA PHE A 113 0.81 15.59 10.41
C PHE A 113 0.73 17.04 9.96
N TYR A 114 0.69 17.23 8.65
CA TYR A 114 0.22 18.42 7.97
C TYR A 114 -1.18 18.15 7.39
N GLY A 115 -2.04 19.16 7.36
CA GLY A 115 -3.43 19.04 6.90
C GLY A 115 -4.42 19.67 7.88
N PRO A 116 -5.73 19.42 7.75
CA PRO A 116 -6.34 18.59 6.72
C PRO A 116 -6.30 19.25 5.34
N MET A 117 -6.28 18.42 4.30
CA MET A 117 -6.34 18.82 2.90
C MET A 117 -7.62 18.27 2.26
N PRO A 118 -8.20 18.98 1.26
CA PRO A 118 -9.34 18.49 0.52
C PRO A 118 -8.96 17.33 -0.41
N GLU A 119 -9.87 16.41 -0.58
CA GLU A 119 -9.81 15.34 -1.57
C GLU A 119 -11.23 14.98 -2.01
N PRO A 120 -11.75 15.54 -3.10
CA PRO A 120 -13.05 15.15 -3.62
C PRO A 120 -13.08 13.63 -3.97
N PRO A 121 -14.20 12.93 -3.75
CA PRO A 121 -15.54 13.41 -3.41
C PRO A 121 -15.82 13.66 -1.89
N HIS A 122 -14.81 13.61 -1.02
CA HIS A 122 -15.06 14.01 0.36
C HIS A 122 -15.68 15.41 0.45
N SER A 123 -16.77 15.54 1.17
CA SER A 123 -17.46 16.82 1.41
C SER A 123 -16.65 17.80 2.26
N LYS A 124 -15.68 17.29 3.03
CA LYS A 124 -14.84 18.08 3.95
C LYS A 124 -13.37 17.67 3.84
N PRO A 125 -12.42 18.59 4.10
CA PRO A 125 -10.99 18.27 4.17
C PRO A 125 -10.70 17.26 5.28
N ARG A 126 -10.19 16.06 4.93
CA ARG A 126 -9.89 14.94 5.85
C ARG A 126 -8.50 14.37 5.70
N MET A 127 -7.85 14.62 4.57
CA MET A 127 -6.54 14.03 4.28
C MET A 127 -5.43 14.73 5.08
N HIS A 128 -4.64 13.96 5.82
CA HIS A 128 -3.50 14.45 6.60
C HIS A 128 -2.24 13.71 6.17
N ASN A 129 -1.18 14.43 5.83
CA ASN A 129 0.10 13.84 5.45
C ASN A 129 1.07 13.82 6.61
N VAL A 130 1.68 12.67 6.83
CA VAL A 130 2.70 12.50 7.88
C VAL A 130 3.97 13.29 7.57
N LEU A 131 4.60 13.83 8.58
CA LEU A 131 5.85 14.56 8.49
C LEU A 131 6.99 13.83 9.24
N PRO A 132 8.21 13.84 8.71
CA PRO A 132 8.63 14.41 7.40
C PRO A 132 8.30 13.50 6.20
N ASN A 133 8.03 12.22 6.43
CA ASN A 133 7.71 11.20 5.43
C ASN A 133 7.09 9.96 6.11
N SER A 134 6.62 8.98 5.32
CA SER A 134 5.93 7.77 5.82
C SER A 134 6.74 6.89 6.78
N ARG A 135 8.07 6.95 6.72
CA ARG A 135 8.95 6.21 7.66
C ARG A 135 8.76 6.66 9.10
N ALA A 136 8.21 7.87 9.32
CA ALA A 136 7.88 8.36 10.66
C ALA A 136 6.89 7.46 11.39
N PHE A 137 5.92 6.86 10.69
CA PHE A 137 5.01 5.89 11.29
C PHE A 137 5.80 4.74 11.92
N ILE A 138 6.66 4.12 11.13
CA ILE A 138 7.42 2.95 11.58
C ILE A 138 8.36 3.33 12.72
N THR A 139 9.12 4.40 12.59
CA THR A 139 10.08 4.82 13.64
C THR A 139 9.38 5.11 14.98
N HIS A 140 8.25 5.81 14.94
CA HIS A 140 7.54 6.14 16.18
C HIS A 140 6.83 4.93 16.78
N LEU A 141 6.19 4.09 15.96
CA LEU A 141 5.49 2.90 16.42
C LEU A 141 6.45 1.80 16.89
N GLU A 142 7.57 1.59 16.20
CA GLU A 142 8.61 0.67 16.67
C GLU A 142 9.15 1.10 18.05
N LYS A 143 9.46 2.39 18.19
CA LYS A 143 9.91 2.93 19.48
C LYS A 143 8.87 2.73 20.57
N ALA A 144 7.58 2.90 20.27
CA ALA A 144 6.49 2.68 21.21
C ALA A 144 6.34 1.19 21.56
N ALA A 145 6.39 0.30 20.59
CA ALA A 145 6.32 -1.16 20.78
C ALA A 145 7.47 -1.66 21.67
N ARG A 146 8.72 -1.25 21.37
CA ARG A 146 9.90 -1.61 22.19
C ARG A 146 9.80 -1.07 23.63
N ARG A 147 9.35 0.17 23.82
CA ARG A 147 9.12 0.75 25.16
C ARG A 147 8.03 0.02 25.95
N ALA A 148 7.00 -0.47 25.27
CA ALA A 148 5.95 -1.27 25.88
C ALA A 148 6.41 -2.70 26.22
N GLY A 149 7.59 -3.12 25.77
CA GLY A 149 8.13 -4.46 26.01
C GLY A 149 7.63 -5.52 25.01
N VAL A 150 7.27 -5.12 23.78
CA VAL A 150 7.00 -6.06 22.69
C VAL A 150 8.30 -6.73 22.25
N ALA A 151 8.35 -8.07 22.24
CA ALA A 151 9.43 -8.82 21.63
C ALA A 151 9.34 -8.69 20.10
N ILE A 152 10.37 -8.15 19.44
CA ILE A 152 10.39 -7.97 17.97
C ILE A 152 11.50 -8.83 17.38
N VAL A 153 11.12 -9.71 16.44
CA VAL A 153 12.03 -10.64 15.76
C VAL A 153 11.92 -10.39 14.25
N CYS A 154 12.94 -9.76 13.67
CA CYS A 154 13.09 -9.59 12.23
C CYS A 154 13.85 -10.77 11.61
N GLY A 155 13.72 -11.01 10.28
CA GLY A 155 14.28 -12.17 9.61
C GLY A 155 13.56 -13.47 9.97
N ALA A 156 12.31 -13.39 10.47
CA ALA A 156 11.46 -14.51 10.87
C ALA A 156 10.26 -14.62 9.91
N ARG A 157 10.29 -15.57 8.98
CA ARG A 157 9.22 -15.82 8.03
C ARG A 157 8.26 -16.88 8.55
N ALA A 158 6.98 -16.51 8.71
CA ALA A 158 5.92 -17.44 9.05
C ALA A 158 5.74 -18.50 7.95
N SER A 159 5.59 -19.77 8.31
CA SER A 159 5.54 -20.89 7.38
C SER A 159 4.30 -21.77 7.52
N ALA A 160 3.75 -21.94 8.73
CA ALA A 160 2.55 -22.74 8.95
C ALA A 160 1.80 -22.28 10.20
N LEU A 161 0.46 -22.38 10.16
CA LEU A 161 -0.41 -22.26 11.35
C LEU A 161 -0.61 -23.65 11.96
N VAL A 162 -0.56 -23.75 13.28
CA VAL A 162 -0.79 -24.99 14.02
C VAL A 162 -2.16 -24.95 14.65
N VAL A 163 -2.97 -25.97 14.34
CA VAL A 163 -4.34 -26.11 14.84
C VAL A 163 -4.40 -27.28 15.81
N GLU A 164 -4.94 -27.04 17.00
CA GLU A 164 -5.23 -28.08 18.01
C GLU A 164 -6.69 -27.92 18.45
N HIS A 165 -7.45 -28.99 18.45
CA HIS A 165 -8.87 -28.99 18.83
C HIS A 165 -9.73 -27.91 18.17
N GLY A 166 -9.52 -27.68 16.87
CA GLY A 166 -10.25 -26.67 16.08
C GLY A 166 -9.86 -25.21 16.35
N ARG A 167 -8.79 -24.98 17.10
CA ARG A 167 -8.25 -23.64 17.41
C ARG A 167 -6.84 -23.48 16.85
N VAL A 168 -6.55 -22.31 16.28
CA VAL A 168 -5.18 -21.90 15.94
C VAL A 168 -4.45 -21.54 17.24
N VAL A 169 -3.39 -22.30 17.56
CA VAL A 169 -2.67 -22.20 18.85
C VAL A 169 -1.21 -21.80 18.70
N ALA A 170 -0.63 -21.97 17.50
CA ALA A 170 0.77 -21.62 17.27
C ALA A 170 1.02 -21.28 15.79
N ILE A 171 2.18 -20.68 15.55
CA ILE A 171 2.72 -20.45 14.21
C ILE A 171 4.17 -20.94 14.16
N ASP A 172 4.49 -21.65 13.12
CA ASP A 172 5.86 -22.00 12.78
C ASP A 172 6.50 -20.91 11.93
N CYS A 173 7.74 -20.60 12.19
CA CYS A 173 8.50 -19.63 11.41
C CYS A 173 9.94 -20.10 11.17
N ALA A 174 10.47 -19.74 10.00
CA ALA A 174 11.88 -19.92 9.65
C ALA A 174 12.67 -18.69 10.05
N THR A 175 13.80 -18.89 10.74
CA THR A 175 14.75 -17.83 11.12
C THR A 175 16.17 -18.24 10.69
N ALA A 176 17.12 -17.29 10.74
CA ALA A 176 18.53 -17.59 10.45
C ALA A 176 19.12 -18.67 11.40
N ASP A 177 18.60 -18.77 12.64
CA ASP A 177 19.03 -19.74 13.64
C ASP A 177 18.26 -21.08 13.54
N GLY A 178 17.43 -21.26 12.52
CA GLY A 178 16.58 -22.44 12.31
C GLY A 178 15.09 -22.21 12.55
N PRO A 179 14.29 -23.27 12.42
CA PRO A 179 12.85 -23.21 12.61
C PRO A 179 12.48 -22.97 14.07
N ARG A 180 11.39 -22.21 14.30
CA ARG A 180 10.85 -21.92 15.62
C ARG A 180 9.34 -22.05 15.61
N ARG A 181 8.78 -22.48 16.74
CA ARG A 181 7.34 -22.48 17.00
C ARG A 181 7.00 -21.43 18.04
N LEU A 182 6.03 -20.57 17.73
CA LEU A 182 5.53 -19.54 18.64
C LEU A 182 4.07 -19.84 18.99
N ARG A 183 3.82 -20.23 20.23
CA ARG A 183 2.46 -20.50 20.74
C ARG A 183 1.79 -19.19 21.18
N ALA A 184 0.48 -19.11 20.93
CA ALA A 184 -0.36 -17.97 21.31
C ALA A 184 -1.54 -18.42 22.19
N ARG A 185 -1.63 -17.95 23.44
CA ARG A 185 -2.75 -18.27 24.35
C ARG A 185 -4.04 -17.57 23.90
N GLY A 186 -3.97 -16.31 23.47
CA GLY A 186 -5.09 -15.49 23.03
C GLY A 186 -5.38 -15.63 21.54
N GLY A 187 -4.35 -15.48 20.72
CA GLY A 187 -4.49 -15.63 19.28
C GLY A 187 -3.31 -15.10 18.47
N ILE A 188 -3.39 -15.36 17.18
CA ILE A 188 -2.42 -14.91 16.16
C ILE A 188 -3.07 -13.83 15.32
N VAL A 189 -2.38 -12.68 15.15
CA VAL A 189 -2.81 -11.57 14.30
C VAL A 189 -1.98 -11.57 13.03
N LEU A 190 -2.61 -11.88 11.89
CA LEU A 190 -2.01 -11.78 10.58
C LEU A 190 -2.07 -10.31 10.10
N ALA A 191 -0.91 -9.69 9.95
CA ALA A 191 -0.74 -8.29 9.54
C ALA A 191 0.31 -8.15 8.44
N THR A 192 0.34 -9.12 7.52
CA THR A 192 1.39 -9.36 6.52
C THR A 192 1.28 -8.51 5.26
N GLY A 193 0.24 -7.66 5.15
CA GLY A 193 -0.02 -6.83 3.98
C GLY A 193 -0.83 -7.54 2.90
N ASP A 194 -0.73 -7.03 1.67
CA ASP A 194 -1.41 -7.56 0.48
C ASP A 194 -0.56 -8.61 -0.27
N PHE A 195 -1.01 -8.98 -1.49
CA PHE A 195 -0.36 -10.00 -2.32
C PHE A 195 0.02 -9.50 -3.73
N THR A 196 0.18 -8.19 -3.92
CA THR A 196 0.50 -7.61 -5.25
C THR A 196 1.82 -8.09 -5.85
N SER A 197 2.73 -8.63 -5.05
CA SER A 197 3.99 -9.21 -5.51
C SER A 197 4.01 -10.74 -5.48
N ASP A 198 2.82 -11.37 -5.33
CA ASP A 198 2.69 -12.82 -5.42
C ASP A 198 2.08 -13.22 -6.77
N PRO A 199 2.84 -13.88 -7.67
CA PRO A 199 2.32 -14.26 -8.97
C PRO A 199 1.25 -15.35 -8.89
N GLU A 200 1.29 -16.25 -7.89
CA GLU A 200 0.33 -17.35 -7.76
C GLU A 200 -1.06 -16.83 -7.35
N LEU A 201 -1.13 -16.01 -6.29
CA LEU A 201 -2.40 -15.41 -5.86
C LEU A 201 -2.96 -14.46 -6.92
N LYS A 202 -2.10 -13.70 -7.62
CA LYS A 202 -2.57 -12.86 -8.75
C LYS A 202 -3.10 -13.70 -9.91
N ALA A 203 -2.43 -14.80 -10.28
CA ALA A 203 -2.94 -15.70 -11.31
C ALA A 203 -4.29 -16.30 -10.93
N GLN A 204 -4.46 -16.66 -9.66
CA GLN A 204 -5.68 -17.26 -9.14
C GLN A 204 -6.86 -16.29 -9.11
N PHE A 205 -6.64 -15.04 -8.67
CA PHE A 205 -7.73 -14.09 -8.41
C PHE A 205 -7.90 -13.03 -9.50
N MET A 206 -6.82 -12.58 -10.14
CA MET A 206 -6.85 -11.51 -11.14
C MET A 206 -6.72 -12.04 -12.56
N GLY A 207 -5.70 -12.87 -12.83
CA GLY A 207 -5.44 -13.45 -14.12
C GLY A 207 -3.95 -13.64 -14.44
N PRO A 208 -3.64 -14.37 -15.54
CA PRO A 208 -2.27 -14.71 -15.89
C PRO A 208 -1.43 -13.49 -16.33
N GLN A 209 -2.04 -12.44 -16.86
CA GLN A 209 -1.34 -11.24 -17.28
C GLN A 209 -0.95 -10.40 -16.06
N GLU A 210 -1.86 -10.24 -15.10
CA GLU A 210 -1.64 -9.57 -13.83
C GLU A 210 -0.54 -10.25 -13.01
N ALA A 211 -0.44 -11.57 -13.11
CA ALA A 211 0.61 -12.36 -12.44
C ALA A 211 2.03 -11.93 -12.81
N LYS A 212 2.24 -11.41 -14.03
CA LYS A 212 3.55 -10.97 -14.55
C LYS A 212 3.98 -9.58 -14.04
N ILE A 213 3.04 -8.80 -13.49
CA ILE A 213 3.25 -7.40 -13.08
C ILE A 213 3.66 -7.35 -11.62
N ASP A 214 4.75 -6.65 -11.31
CA ASP A 214 5.27 -6.55 -9.95
C ASP A 214 4.42 -5.59 -9.10
N GLY A 215 4.42 -5.77 -7.77
CA GLY A 215 3.92 -4.76 -6.82
C GLY A 215 4.97 -3.68 -6.55
N VAL A 216 4.53 -2.49 -6.14
CA VAL A 216 5.44 -1.44 -5.64
C VAL A 216 6.26 -1.97 -4.46
N ASN A 217 5.63 -2.69 -3.55
CA ASN A 217 6.31 -3.40 -2.47
C ASN A 217 6.57 -4.85 -2.88
N VAL A 218 7.79 -5.13 -3.32
CA VAL A 218 8.20 -6.48 -3.76
C VAL A 218 8.11 -7.55 -2.66
N THR A 219 7.93 -7.16 -1.40
CA THR A 219 7.78 -8.09 -0.27
C THR A 219 6.30 -8.32 0.11
N ALA A 220 5.35 -7.76 -0.62
CA ALA A 220 3.91 -7.99 -0.45
C ALA A 220 3.48 -9.30 -1.14
N THR A 221 3.80 -10.43 -0.53
CA THR A 221 3.69 -11.78 -1.12
C THR A 221 2.56 -12.63 -0.53
N GLY A 222 1.56 -12.00 0.10
CA GLY A 222 0.36 -12.69 0.55
C GLY A 222 0.59 -13.77 1.60
N ASP A 223 1.66 -13.69 2.41
CA ASP A 223 2.03 -14.76 3.34
C ASP A 223 0.88 -15.10 4.31
N GLY A 224 0.19 -14.09 4.86
CA GLY A 224 -0.94 -14.31 5.77
C GLY A 224 -2.15 -14.93 5.08
N GLN A 225 -2.44 -14.52 3.85
CA GLN A 225 -3.50 -15.10 3.04
C GLN A 225 -3.21 -16.58 2.76
N LYS A 226 -2.00 -16.90 2.30
CA LYS A 226 -1.55 -18.28 2.04
C LYS A 226 -1.60 -19.17 3.29
N LEU A 227 -1.31 -18.62 4.45
CA LEU A 227 -1.40 -19.35 5.72
C LEU A 227 -2.84 -19.64 6.15
N ALA A 228 -3.79 -18.75 5.84
CA ALA A 228 -5.17 -18.89 6.28
C ALA A 228 -6.04 -19.71 5.29
N LEU A 229 -5.76 -19.66 3.98
CA LEU A 229 -6.54 -20.35 2.95
C LEU A 229 -6.71 -21.86 3.22
N PRO A 230 -5.67 -22.62 3.64
CA PRO A 230 -5.82 -24.06 3.97
C PRO A 230 -6.76 -24.34 5.14
N LEU A 231 -7.05 -23.35 5.98
CA LEU A 231 -8.00 -23.45 7.10
C LEU A 231 -9.43 -23.09 6.69
N GLY A 232 -9.70 -22.92 5.39
CA GLY A 232 -11.01 -22.56 4.86
C GLY A 232 -11.31 -21.06 4.86
N ALA A 233 -10.33 -20.20 5.13
CA ALA A 233 -10.49 -18.76 5.00
C ALA A 233 -10.73 -18.36 3.53
N ARG A 234 -11.41 -17.22 3.34
CA ARG A 234 -11.75 -16.71 2.00
C ARG A 234 -11.14 -15.33 1.78
N ILE A 235 -10.71 -15.07 0.55
CA ILE A 235 -10.30 -13.74 0.10
C ILE A 235 -11.51 -13.08 -0.60
N ILE A 236 -11.88 -11.89 -0.14
CA ILE A 236 -12.92 -11.06 -0.73
C ILE A 236 -12.25 -10.01 -1.62
N ASN A 237 -12.85 -9.71 -2.79
CA ASN A 237 -12.33 -8.74 -3.78
C ASN A 237 -10.91 -9.04 -4.26
N GLY A 238 -10.52 -10.31 -4.33
CA GLY A 238 -9.18 -10.72 -4.74
C GLY A 238 -8.79 -10.31 -6.16
N ASP A 239 -9.78 -10.06 -7.01
CA ASP A 239 -9.64 -9.58 -8.39
C ASP A 239 -9.45 -8.07 -8.52
N LEU A 240 -9.61 -7.32 -7.43
CA LEU A 240 -9.48 -5.85 -7.44
C LEU A 240 -8.11 -5.40 -6.93
N ALA A 241 -7.54 -4.44 -7.65
CA ALA A 241 -6.29 -3.78 -7.26
C ALA A 241 -6.25 -2.33 -7.76
N LEU A 242 -5.44 -1.49 -7.15
CA LEU A 242 -5.03 -0.20 -7.72
C LEU A 242 -3.85 -0.43 -8.66
N GLY A 243 -4.06 -0.10 -9.92
CA GLY A 243 -3.15 -0.40 -11.02
C GLY A 243 -3.68 -1.53 -11.92
N PRO A 244 -2.84 -2.09 -12.83
CA PRO A 244 -1.46 -1.66 -12.97
C PRO A 244 -1.34 -0.26 -13.58
N GLU A 245 -0.39 0.49 -13.08
CA GLU A 245 -0.06 1.81 -13.60
C GLU A 245 1.41 1.92 -13.98
N LEU A 246 1.71 2.86 -14.87
CA LEU A 246 3.09 3.19 -15.19
C LEU A 246 3.72 3.96 -14.03
N ARG A 247 4.91 3.55 -13.62
CA ARG A 247 5.72 4.28 -12.62
C ARG A 247 7.14 4.43 -13.11
N PHE A 248 7.72 5.60 -12.87
CA PHE A 248 9.15 5.79 -13.07
C PHE A 248 9.94 4.92 -12.11
N VAL A 249 11.05 4.35 -12.57
CA VAL A 249 11.92 3.58 -11.68
C VAL A 249 12.42 4.46 -10.53
N PRO A 250 12.54 3.90 -9.31
CA PRO A 250 13.07 4.65 -8.18
C PRO A 250 14.48 5.17 -8.45
N PRO A 251 14.85 6.38 -8.00
CA PRO A 251 16.20 6.90 -8.16
C PRO A 251 17.20 6.02 -7.41
N GLN A 252 18.36 5.78 -8.02
CA GLN A 252 19.44 5.01 -7.38
C GLN A 252 19.99 5.71 -6.12
N ARG A 253 20.01 7.04 -6.11
CA ARG A 253 20.39 7.83 -4.95
C ARG A 253 19.14 8.15 -4.13
N ARG A 254 19.18 7.88 -2.84
CA ARG A 254 18.08 8.23 -1.93
C ARG A 254 17.86 9.74 -1.93
N ASN A 255 16.61 10.13 -2.15
CA ASN A 255 16.19 11.52 -1.97
C ASN A 255 16.43 11.94 -0.51
N ILE A 256 17.04 13.10 -0.32
CA ILE A 256 17.35 13.66 1.02
C ILE A 256 16.07 13.77 1.85
N LEU A 257 14.94 14.20 1.27
CA LEU A 257 13.67 14.33 1.98
C LEU A 257 13.13 12.99 2.50
N LEU A 258 13.28 11.92 1.70
CA LEU A 258 12.90 10.56 2.13
C LEU A 258 13.86 9.99 3.19
N SER A 259 15.01 10.61 3.37
CA SER A 259 16.03 10.24 4.37
C SER A 259 15.96 11.08 5.64
N LEU A 260 15.11 12.12 5.68
CA LEU A 260 14.98 12.99 6.87
C LEU A 260 14.54 12.18 8.08
N PRO A 261 15.20 12.35 9.23
CA PRO A 261 14.83 11.68 10.46
C PRO A 261 13.50 12.24 10.98
N PRO A 262 12.64 11.41 11.57
CA PRO A 262 11.34 11.85 12.07
C PRO A 262 11.44 12.54 13.45
N TRP A 263 12.36 13.48 13.56
CA TRP A 263 12.51 14.27 14.78
C TRP A 263 11.35 15.24 14.95
N ARG A 264 10.82 15.32 16.15
CA ARG A 264 9.67 16.16 16.49
C ARG A 264 9.88 17.63 16.14
N LEU A 265 11.08 18.16 16.40
CA LEU A 265 11.42 19.55 16.08
C LEU A 265 11.42 19.78 14.57
N LEU A 266 12.01 18.87 13.79
CA LEU A 266 12.03 18.95 12.33
C LEU A 266 10.61 18.88 11.75
N ALA A 267 9.80 17.94 12.21
CA ALA A 267 8.42 17.80 11.75
C ALA A 267 7.57 19.04 12.10
N ASN A 268 7.77 19.64 13.28
CA ASN A 268 7.09 20.88 13.66
C ASN A 268 7.55 22.08 12.80
N LEU A 269 8.85 22.17 12.50
CA LEU A 269 9.39 23.21 11.62
C LEU A 269 8.84 23.05 10.19
N MET A 270 8.77 21.82 9.69
CA MET A 270 8.19 21.55 8.38
C MET A 270 6.69 21.90 8.36
N ALA A 271 5.93 21.54 9.38
CA ALA A 271 4.51 21.91 9.49
C ALA A 271 4.34 23.43 9.47
N TRP A 272 5.13 24.14 10.25
CA TRP A 272 5.13 25.61 10.29
C TRP A 272 5.49 26.23 8.92
N SER A 273 6.51 25.67 8.23
CA SER A 273 6.92 26.14 6.91
C SER A 273 5.82 25.92 5.87
N LEU A 274 5.19 24.74 5.85
CA LEU A 274 4.10 24.42 4.93
C LEU A 274 2.85 25.31 5.12
N GLU A 275 2.63 25.82 6.35
CA GLU A 275 1.48 26.70 6.66
C GLU A 275 1.77 28.19 6.35
N ARG A 276 3.02 28.64 6.39
CA ARG A 276 3.37 30.08 6.38
C ARG A 276 4.27 30.53 5.25
N MET A 277 5.04 29.60 4.64
CA MET A 277 5.95 29.99 3.56
C MET A 277 5.23 30.02 2.22
N PRO A 278 5.57 30.95 1.31
CA PRO A 278 5.05 30.94 -0.05
C PRO A 278 5.33 29.62 -0.76
N SER A 279 4.36 29.12 -1.50
CA SER A 279 4.43 27.84 -2.24
C SER A 279 5.64 27.77 -3.18
N ALA A 280 6.06 28.91 -3.75
CA ALA A 280 7.23 29.00 -4.63
C ALA A 280 8.53 28.58 -3.95
N LEU A 281 8.70 28.87 -2.64
CA LEU A 281 9.89 28.47 -1.86
C LEU A 281 9.85 27.00 -1.48
N LEU A 282 8.66 26.43 -1.33
CA LEU A 282 8.46 25.01 -0.99
C LEU A 282 8.48 24.10 -2.21
N ARG A 283 8.23 24.66 -3.43
CA ARG A 283 8.13 23.92 -4.67
C ARG A 283 9.30 22.95 -4.94
N PRO A 284 10.59 23.30 -4.78
CA PRO A 284 11.68 22.36 -5.03
C PRO A 284 11.61 21.09 -4.16
N PHE A 285 11.17 21.25 -2.92
CA PHE A 285 11.03 20.13 -1.97
C PHE A 285 9.83 19.25 -2.34
N VAL A 286 8.70 19.87 -2.65
CA VAL A 286 7.49 19.14 -3.07
C VAL A 286 7.73 18.42 -4.40
N MET A 287 8.39 19.06 -5.37
CA MET A 287 8.70 18.48 -6.68
C MET A 287 9.64 17.28 -6.60
N SER A 288 10.59 17.29 -5.68
CA SER A 288 11.46 16.15 -5.44
C SER A 288 10.68 14.88 -5.05
N PHE A 289 9.58 15.03 -4.33
CA PHE A 289 8.66 13.93 -3.99
C PHE A 289 7.74 13.56 -5.16
N VAL A 290 7.07 14.55 -5.76
CA VAL A 290 6.09 14.36 -6.84
C VAL A 290 6.70 13.65 -8.04
N THR A 291 7.92 14.03 -8.46
CA THR A 291 8.62 13.41 -9.60
C THR A 291 9.14 11.99 -9.32
N THR A 292 9.13 11.55 -8.06
CA THR A 292 9.61 10.22 -7.66
C THR A 292 8.48 9.21 -7.44
N ALA A 293 7.38 9.66 -6.84
CA ALA A 293 6.35 8.76 -6.29
C ALA A 293 5.11 8.61 -7.18
N LEU A 294 4.89 9.49 -8.16
CA LEU A 294 3.63 9.55 -8.89
C LEU A 294 3.73 8.99 -10.32
N ALA A 295 2.58 8.54 -10.82
CA ALA A 295 2.44 8.05 -12.19
C ALA A 295 2.51 9.20 -13.21
N PRO A 296 3.01 8.95 -14.44
CA PRO A 296 2.85 9.90 -15.54
C PRO A 296 1.37 10.04 -15.93
N SER A 297 0.97 11.28 -16.30
CA SER A 297 -0.39 11.57 -16.75
C SER A 297 -0.72 10.83 -18.05
N PRO A 298 -1.91 10.21 -18.14
CA PRO A 298 -2.41 9.67 -19.41
C PRO A 298 -2.51 10.71 -20.53
N ASP A 299 -2.66 12.00 -20.20
CA ASP A 299 -2.73 13.09 -21.17
C ASP A 299 -1.49 13.18 -22.08
N LEU A 300 -0.31 12.74 -21.58
CA LEU A 300 0.89 12.63 -22.40
C LEU A 300 0.65 11.79 -23.65
N PHE A 301 -0.04 10.67 -23.49
CA PHE A 301 -0.34 9.74 -24.56
C PHE A 301 -1.48 10.23 -25.44
N ALA A 302 -2.50 10.88 -24.86
CA ALA A 302 -3.57 11.53 -25.61
C ALA A 302 -3.03 12.62 -26.54
N GLU A 303 -2.01 13.37 -26.09
CA GLU A 303 -1.31 14.40 -26.88
C GLU A 303 -0.29 13.84 -27.88
N GLY A 304 -0.10 12.52 -27.94
CA GLY A 304 0.69 11.84 -28.97
C GLY A 304 2.07 11.34 -28.55
N ALA A 305 2.40 11.38 -27.26
CA ALA A 305 3.60 10.68 -26.77
C ALA A 305 3.45 9.17 -26.98
N ILE A 306 4.56 8.50 -27.32
CA ILE A 306 4.58 7.05 -27.52
C ILE A 306 5.44 6.37 -26.47
N LEU A 307 5.14 5.08 -26.23
CA LEU A 307 5.97 4.18 -25.40
C LEU A 307 6.92 3.38 -26.31
N ILE A 308 8.20 3.46 -26.02
CA ILE A 308 9.23 2.67 -26.71
C ILE A 308 9.95 1.76 -25.71
N ASN A 309 10.24 0.52 -26.14
CA ASN A 309 11.02 -0.43 -25.38
C ASN A 309 12.54 -0.19 -25.56
N LYS A 310 13.39 -0.99 -24.92
CA LYS A 310 14.86 -0.89 -25.05
C LYS A 310 15.38 -1.15 -26.48
N ARG A 311 14.59 -1.75 -27.36
CA ARG A 311 14.94 -1.94 -28.76
C ARG A 311 14.57 -0.76 -29.66
N GLY A 312 13.98 0.31 -29.09
CA GLY A 312 13.48 1.46 -29.83
C GLY A 312 12.15 1.21 -30.55
N GLU A 313 11.43 0.17 -30.19
CA GLU A 313 10.18 -0.25 -30.81
C GLU A 313 8.97 0.21 -29.98
N ARG A 314 7.94 0.75 -30.65
CA ARG A 314 6.61 0.94 -30.07
C ARG A 314 5.91 -0.43 -30.00
N PHE A 315 5.33 -0.79 -28.87
CA PHE A 315 4.86 -2.16 -28.60
C PHE A 315 3.39 -2.23 -28.17
N THR A 316 2.70 -1.11 -27.99
CA THR A 316 1.30 -1.08 -27.51
C THR A 316 0.56 0.14 -28.02
N ASP A 317 -0.75 0.13 -27.91
CA ASP A 317 -1.56 1.33 -27.91
C ASP A 317 -1.54 1.97 -26.51
N GLU A 318 -0.98 3.15 -26.41
CA GLU A 318 -0.79 3.86 -25.15
C GLU A 318 -2.10 4.33 -24.52
N LEU A 319 -3.22 4.35 -25.26
CA LEU A 319 -4.56 4.70 -24.75
C LEU A 319 -5.35 3.48 -24.28
N ASP A 320 -4.90 2.25 -24.61
CA ASP A 320 -5.54 1.01 -24.16
C ASP A 320 -4.64 0.28 -23.16
N ARG A 321 -4.75 0.65 -21.90
CA ARG A 321 -4.10 -0.03 -20.74
C ARG A 321 -2.62 -0.40 -20.97
N PRO A 322 -1.76 0.55 -21.32
CA PRO A 322 -0.38 0.28 -21.76
C PRO A 322 0.48 -0.45 -20.72
N ALA A 323 0.14 -0.33 -19.44
CA ALA A 323 0.87 -1.00 -18.36
C ALA A 323 0.83 -2.55 -18.49
N TYR A 324 -0.21 -3.12 -19.09
CA TYR A 324 -0.33 -4.56 -19.29
C TYR A 324 0.64 -5.15 -20.32
N ALA A 325 1.10 -4.34 -21.26
CA ALA A 325 2.05 -4.78 -22.28
C ALA A 325 3.52 -4.74 -21.84
N LEU A 326 3.82 -4.01 -20.73
CA LEU A 326 5.19 -3.82 -20.25
C LEU A 326 5.88 -5.09 -19.74
N PRO A 327 5.22 -6.01 -19.03
CA PRO A 327 5.88 -7.22 -18.54
C PRO A 327 6.51 -8.11 -19.61
N ASP A 328 6.02 -8.00 -20.85
CA ASP A 328 6.51 -8.76 -22.00
C ASP A 328 7.64 -8.02 -22.76
N GLN A 329 8.04 -6.82 -22.32
CA GLN A 329 9.13 -6.03 -22.92
C GLN A 329 10.49 -6.35 -22.28
N PRO A 330 11.60 -6.08 -22.98
CA PRO A 330 12.95 -6.26 -22.42
C PRO A 330 13.10 -5.54 -21.08
N ASP A 331 13.57 -6.26 -20.08
CA ASP A 331 13.75 -5.82 -18.68
C ASP A 331 12.46 -5.25 -18.04
N LYS A 332 11.28 -5.50 -18.63
CA LYS A 332 9.97 -5.00 -18.19
C LYS A 332 9.93 -3.47 -18.05
N VAL A 333 10.60 -2.76 -18.94
CA VAL A 333 10.68 -1.29 -18.93
C VAL A 333 10.41 -0.68 -20.30
N ALA A 334 9.96 0.58 -20.27
CA ALA A 334 9.80 1.41 -21.45
C ALA A 334 10.21 2.86 -21.17
N TYR A 335 10.23 3.68 -22.24
CA TYR A 335 10.48 5.11 -22.18
C TYR A 335 9.33 5.84 -22.86
N ILE A 336 8.88 6.94 -22.25
CA ILE A 336 7.89 7.85 -22.82
C ILE A 336 8.63 8.84 -23.70
N LEU A 337 8.22 8.94 -24.96
CA LEU A 337 8.86 9.79 -25.97
C LEU A 337 7.91 10.92 -26.41
N PRO A 338 7.93 12.11 -25.81
CA PRO A 338 7.35 13.33 -26.34
C PRO A 338 8.29 14.03 -27.34
N ASP A 339 7.72 14.73 -28.32
CA ASP A 339 8.41 15.65 -29.20
C ASP A 339 8.55 17.06 -28.60
N ARG A 340 9.07 18.03 -29.38
CA ARG A 340 9.21 19.43 -28.95
C ARG A 340 7.88 20.04 -28.56
N ARG A 341 6.82 19.89 -29.38
CA ARG A 341 5.48 20.44 -29.10
C ARG A 341 4.94 19.97 -27.78
N MET A 342 5.02 18.66 -27.53
CA MET A 342 4.54 18.07 -26.26
C MET A 342 5.41 18.52 -25.08
N ALA A 343 6.74 18.57 -25.25
CA ALA A 343 7.62 19.04 -24.17
C ALA A 343 7.32 20.51 -23.79
N GLU A 344 6.96 21.35 -24.73
CA GLU A 344 6.52 22.73 -24.50
C GLU A 344 5.14 22.76 -23.83
N LEU A 345 4.17 21.96 -24.32
CA LEU A 345 2.82 21.87 -23.78
C LEU A 345 2.81 21.42 -22.31
N PHE A 346 3.63 20.41 -21.97
CA PHE A 346 3.76 19.88 -20.61
C PHE A 346 4.75 20.65 -19.73
N SER A 347 5.14 21.85 -20.14
CA SER A 347 5.99 22.76 -19.34
C SER A 347 5.19 23.73 -18.47
N GLY A 348 3.86 23.73 -18.52
CA GLY A 348 3.00 24.60 -17.73
C GLY A 348 1.53 24.17 -17.74
N TRP A 349 0.77 24.75 -16.81
CA TRP A 349 -0.67 24.54 -16.70
C TRP A 349 -1.41 24.82 -18.03
N PRO A 350 -2.45 24.01 -18.41
CA PRO A 350 -3.08 22.96 -17.63
C PRO A 350 -2.44 21.57 -17.75
N HIS A 351 -1.40 21.39 -18.56
CA HIS A 351 -0.77 20.09 -18.78
C HIS A 351 0.40 19.84 -17.82
N PHE A 352 0.55 18.62 -17.35
CA PHE A 352 1.58 18.21 -16.40
C PHE A 352 2.03 16.76 -16.64
N ILE A 353 3.27 16.45 -16.31
CA ILE A 353 3.81 15.08 -16.39
C ILE A 353 3.21 14.19 -15.30
N SER A 354 3.16 14.69 -14.06
CA SER A 354 2.54 14.01 -12.93
C SER A 354 1.97 15.00 -11.94
N THR A 355 1.02 14.54 -11.11
CA THR A 355 0.34 15.41 -10.16
C THR A 355 0.05 14.71 -8.84
N ALA A 356 0.15 15.47 -7.75
CA ALA A 356 -0.58 15.24 -6.51
C ALA A 356 -1.78 16.19 -6.51
N PRO A 357 -3.00 15.74 -6.83
CA PRO A 357 -4.15 16.61 -7.04
C PRO A 357 -4.38 17.56 -5.87
N GLY A 358 -4.56 18.86 -6.16
CA GLY A 358 -4.73 19.89 -5.14
C GLY A 358 -3.47 20.26 -4.34
N VAL A 359 -2.35 19.59 -4.57
CA VAL A 359 -1.08 19.82 -3.86
C VAL A 359 -0.01 20.36 -4.80
N ALA A 360 0.26 19.66 -5.90
CA ALA A 360 1.34 20.04 -6.80
C ALA A 360 1.23 19.40 -8.18
N TYR A 361 1.77 20.11 -9.19
CA TYR A 361 1.86 19.68 -10.58
C TYR A 361 3.33 19.72 -11.01
N ALA A 362 3.86 18.60 -11.51
CA ALA A 362 5.23 18.49 -12.00
C ALA A 362 5.25 18.58 -13.53
N TYR A 363 6.12 19.42 -14.03
CA TYR A 363 6.31 19.73 -15.44
C TYR A 363 7.62 19.15 -15.98
N VAL A 364 7.85 19.24 -17.27
CA VAL A 364 9.08 18.74 -17.93
C VAL A 364 10.35 19.24 -17.24
N ASP A 365 10.40 20.52 -16.89
CA ASP A 365 11.57 21.11 -16.21
C ASP A 365 11.77 20.61 -14.78
N ASP A 366 10.70 20.22 -14.09
CA ASP A 366 10.82 19.63 -12.76
C ASP A 366 11.49 18.25 -12.83
N TYR A 367 11.15 17.45 -13.85
CA TYR A 367 11.83 16.18 -14.12
C TYR A 367 13.29 16.37 -14.50
N ARG A 368 13.58 17.31 -15.38
CA ARG A 368 14.96 17.66 -15.75
C ARG A 368 15.83 18.01 -14.54
N ARG A 369 15.28 18.73 -13.58
CA ARG A 369 16.01 19.19 -12.37
C ARG A 369 16.12 18.11 -11.29
N ASN A 370 15.04 17.38 -11.04
CA ASN A 370 14.95 16.48 -9.89
C ASN A 370 15.23 15.01 -10.25
N ARG A 371 15.10 14.64 -11.53
CA ARG A 371 15.18 13.26 -12.02
C ARG A 371 16.02 13.19 -13.31
N ALA A 372 17.23 13.75 -13.26
CA ALA A 372 18.19 13.66 -14.36
C ALA A 372 18.56 12.21 -14.73
N ASP A 373 18.32 11.26 -13.80
CA ASP A 373 18.51 9.83 -14.00
C ASP A 373 17.51 9.18 -14.98
N ILE A 374 16.34 9.82 -15.17
CA ILE A 374 15.28 9.33 -16.08
C ILE A 374 14.93 10.37 -17.17
N PHE A 375 15.67 11.46 -17.29
CA PHE A 375 15.44 12.53 -18.24
C PHE A 375 16.55 12.60 -19.28
N SER A 376 16.20 12.37 -20.55
CA SER A 376 17.13 12.54 -21.67
C SER A 376 16.54 13.52 -22.68
N LYS A 377 17.36 14.42 -23.21
CA LYS A 377 16.99 15.38 -24.25
C LYS A 377 18.05 15.39 -25.37
N ALA A 378 17.61 15.41 -26.62
CA ALA A 378 18.47 15.38 -27.79
C ALA A 378 17.84 16.17 -28.94
N ALA A 379 18.69 16.74 -29.82
CA ALA A 379 18.22 17.48 -30.99
C ALA A 379 17.60 16.54 -32.03
N THR A 380 18.17 15.35 -32.20
CA THR A 380 17.73 14.32 -33.15
C THR A 380 17.40 13.01 -32.50
N LEU A 381 16.68 12.12 -33.21
CA LEU A 381 16.40 10.76 -32.73
C LEU A 381 17.67 9.91 -32.63
N ASP A 382 18.63 10.09 -33.55
CA ASP A 382 19.90 9.36 -33.52
C ASP A 382 20.71 9.69 -32.25
N GLU A 383 20.79 10.98 -31.91
CA GLU A 383 21.43 11.42 -30.66
C GLU A 383 20.69 10.86 -29.43
N LEU A 384 19.36 10.87 -29.48
CA LEU A 384 18.55 10.34 -28.38
C LEU A 384 18.74 8.81 -28.22
N ALA A 385 18.75 8.08 -29.35
CA ALA A 385 19.01 6.65 -29.37
C ALA A 385 20.37 6.30 -28.75
N GLY A 386 21.40 7.09 -29.08
CA GLY A 386 22.74 6.98 -28.49
C GLY A 386 22.72 7.18 -26.97
N LYS A 387 22.01 8.20 -26.48
CA LYS A 387 21.85 8.46 -25.02
C LYS A 387 21.13 7.34 -24.27
N LEU A 388 20.17 6.69 -24.93
CA LEU A 388 19.37 5.61 -24.36
C LEU A 388 19.95 4.21 -24.61
N ALA A 389 21.09 4.12 -25.30
CA ALA A 389 21.71 2.88 -25.76
C ALA A 389 20.75 1.99 -26.57
N MET A 390 20.01 2.61 -27.50
CA MET A 390 19.03 1.97 -28.39
C MET A 390 19.51 1.97 -29.83
N PRO A 391 19.05 1.02 -30.70
CA PRO A 391 19.32 1.07 -32.14
C PRO A 391 18.66 2.29 -32.78
N ALA A 392 19.43 3.23 -33.36
CA ALA A 392 18.93 4.46 -33.98
C ALA A 392 17.96 4.18 -35.15
N ALA A 393 18.27 3.19 -35.98
CA ALA A 393 17.44 2.78 -37.11
C ALA A 393 16.06 2.28 -36.66
N ALA A 394 15.97 1.53 -35.53
CA ALA A 394 14.73 1.04 -34.99
C ALA A 394 13.86 2.20 -34.46
N LEU A 395 14.46 3.17 -33.78
CA LEU A 395 13.74 4.35 -33.28
C LEU A 395 13.22 5.23 -34.43
N ALA A 396 14.00 5.41 -35.47
CA ALA A 396 13.58 6.13 -36.68
C ALA A 396 12.43 5.42 -37.42
N ALA A 397 12.52 4.09 -37.56
CA ALA A 397 11.45 3.26 -38.13
C ALA A 397 10.15 3.33 -37.30
N THR A 398 10.26 3.30 -35.97
CA THR A 398 9.13 3.46 -35.05
C THR A 398 8.42 4.79 -35.25
N ARG A 399 9.15 5.92 -35.31
CA ARG A 399 8.56 7.25 -35.63
C ARG A 399 7.86 7.23 -36.98
N HIS A 400 8.52 6.70 -38.02
CA HIS A 400 7.95 6.64 -39.36
C HIS A 400 6.63 5.86 -39.39
N ALA A 401 6.60 4.66 -38.80
CA ALA A 401 5.42 3.81 -38.71
C ALA A 401 4.28 4.47 -37.90
N HIS A 402 4.60 5.10 -36.77
CA HIS A 402 3.63 5.85 -35.98
C HIS A 402 3.02 6.99 -36.79
N ASN A 403 3.82 7.78 -37.47
CA ASN A 403 3.36 8.95 -38.25
C ASN A 403 2.56 8.53 -39.49
N ALA A 404 2.89 7.41 -40.13
CA ALA A 404 2.13 6.87 -41.25
C ALA A 404 0.70 6.44 -40.84
N ASN A 405 0.54 5.93 -39.64
CA ASN A 405 -0.73 5.44 -39.09
C ASN A 405 -1.51 6.47 -38.25
N ALA A 406 -0.92 7.63 -37.95
CA ALA A 406 -1.50 8.64 -37.05
C ALA A 406 -2.87 9.14 -37.51
N ASN A 407 -3.06 9.33 -38.82
CA ASN A 407 -4.31 9.82 -39.39
C ASN A 407 -5.44 8.79 -39.33
N ALA A 408 -5.13 7.49 -39.35
CA ALA A 408 -6.11 6.41 -39.28
C ALA A 408 -6.64 6.21 -37.85
N GLY A 409 -5.83 6.54 -36.81
CA GLY A 409 -6.17 6.35 -35.40
C GLY A 409 -6.55 7.63 -34.66
N ASN A 410 -6.75 8.76 -35.35
CA ASN A 410 -7.00 10.10 -34.75
C ASN A 410 -5.92 10.50 -33.71
N ARG A 411 -4.68 10.05 -33.91
CA ARG A 411 -3.54 10.33 -33.04
C ARG A 411 -2.67 11.45 -33.61
N PRO A 412 -2.16 12.37 -32.78
CA PRO A 412 -1.16 13.34 -33.22
C PRO A 412 0.10 12.66 -33.73
N LYS A 413 0.70 13.19 -34.78
CA LYS A 413 2.01 12.75 -35.26
C LYS A 413 3.10 13.16 -34.28
N LEU A 414 4.10 12.30 -34.12
CA LEU A 414 5.34 12.67 -33.44
C LEU A 414 6.12 13.62 -34.33
N GLY A 415 6.21 14.88 -33.91
CA GLY A 415 6.82 15.99 -34.67
C GLY A 415 8.34 15.96 -34.70
N GLU A 416 8.94 17.13 -34.89
CA GLU A 416 10.39 17.32 -34.94
C GLU A 416 10.98 17.57 -33.54
N GLY A 417 12.30 17.36 -33.40
CA GLY A 417 13.02 17.63 -32.18
C GLY A 417 13.11 19.13 -31.82
N PRO A 418 13.66 19.43 -30.65
CA PRO A 418 14.32 18.47 -29.74
C PRO A 418 13.36 17.50 -29.11
N TYR A 419 13.78 16.22 -29.07
CA TYR A 419 13.05 15.15 -28.42
C TYR A 419 13.42 15.03 -26.94
N VAL A 420 12.46 14.62 -26.14
CA VAL A 420 12.65 14.27 -24.73
C VAL A 420 12.30 12.79 -24.55
N ALA A 421 13.06 12.07 -23.75
CA ALA A 421 12.67 10.76 -23.26
C ALA A 421 12.57 10.80 -21.74
N LEU A 422 11.45 10.29 -21.23
CA LEU A 422 11.21 10.10 -19.80
C LEU A 422 11.16 8.60 -19.49
N GLY A 423 12.08 8.12 -18.70
CA GLY A 423 12.14 6.69 -18.36
C GLY A 423 13.53 6.24 -17.93
N PRO A 424 13.64 4.99 -17.48
CA PRO A 424 12.64 3.95 -17.68
C PRO A 424 11.41 4.06 -16.77
N VAL A 425 10.25 3.67 -17.34
CA VAL A 425 9.01 3.39 -16.61
C VAL A 425 8.79 1.88 -16.56
N ARG A 426 8.09 1.41 -15.53
CA ARG A 426 7.64 0.02 -15.39
C ARG A 426 6.17 -0.04 -15.00
N ALA A 427 5.51 -1.18 -15.25
CA ALA A 427 4.18 -1.45 -14.74
C ALA A 427 4.25 -1.95 -13.30
N VAL A 428 3.40 -1.42 -12.43
CA VAL A 428 3.30 -1.89 -11.04
C VAL A 428 1.87 -1.84 -10.53
N PHE A 429 1.53 -2.79 -9.66
CA PHE A 429 0.39 -2.67 -8.77
C PHE A 429 0.78 -1.88 -7.51
N VAL A 430 -0.07 -0.96 -7.09
CA VAL A 430 0.16 -0.16 -5.88
C VAL A 430 -0.25 -0.95 -4.64
N HIS A 431 -1.45 -1.53 -4.66
CA HIS A 431 -1.96 -2.44 -3.64
C HIS A 431 -3.12 -3.27 -4.20
N ALA A 432 -3.39 -4.45 -3.60
CA ALA A 432 -4.60 -5.22 -3.85
C ALA A 432 -5.70 -4.80 -2.87
N GLU A 433 -6.95 -4.74 -3.36
CA GLU A 433 -8.15 -4.57 -2.52
C GLU A 433 -8.60 -5.91 -1.92
N GLY A 434 -8.00 -7.02 -2.35
CA GLY A 434 -8.28 -8.34 -1.85
C GLY A 434 -7.67 -8.60 -0.48
N GLY A 435 -8.50 -9.08 0.46
CA GLY A 435 -8.07 -9.49 1.79
C GLY A 435 -8.94 -10.60 2.36
N LEU A 436 -8.45 -11.25 3.43
CA LEU A 436 -9.20 -12.26 4.15
C LEU A 436 -10.52 -11.69 4.67
N ALA A 437 -11.59 -12.45 4.54
CA ALA A 437 -12.87 -12.16 5.18
C ALA A 437 -12.68 -12.09 6.69
N VAL A 438 -13.14 -11.02 7.30
CA VAL A 438 -13.10 -10.81 8.75
C VAL A 438 -14.42 -10.27 9.27
N ASP A 439 -14.73 -10.55 10.53
CA ASP A 439 -15.84 -9.94 11.23
C ASP A 439 -15.47 -8.58 11.87
N HIS A 440 -16.42 -7.99 12.58
CA HIS A 440 -16.23 -6.72 13.30
C HIS A 440 -15.17 -6.78 14.41
N GLU A 441 -14.82 -7.97 14.88
CA GLU A 441 -13.77 -8.20 15.87
C GLU A 441 -12.42 -8.54 15.22
N HIS A 442 -12.36 -8.51 13.88
CA HIS A 442 -11.20 -8.87 13.06
C HIS A 442 -10.79 -10.34 13.17
N ARG A 443 -11.73 -11.24 13.58
CA ARG A 443 -11.51 -12.68 13.48
C ARG A 443 -11.62 -13.09 12.02
N VAL A 444 -10.70 -13.95 11.58
CA VAL A 444 -10.74 -14.48 10.21
C VAL A 444 -11.93 -15.41 10.05
N LEU A 445 -12.70 -15.25 8.99
CA LEU A 445 -13.87 -16.06 8.70
C LEU A 445 -13.52 -17.22 7.76
N GLY A 446 -13.92 -18.41 8.17
CA GLY A 446 -13.81 -19.64 7.39
C GLY A 446 -15.12 -20.02 6.68
N ALA A 447 -15.33 -21.30 6.47
CA ALA A 447 -16.52 -21.84 5.86
C ALA A 447 -17.80 -21.44 6.64
N GLY A 448 -18.85 -21.06 5.89
CA GLY A 448 -20.14 -20.64 6.47
C GLY A 448 -20.05 -19.37 7.30
N ASP A 449 -19.08 -18.51 7.05
CA ASP A 449 -18.82 -17.27 7.80
C ASP A 449 -18.56 -17.47 9.31
N GLN A 450 -18.12 -18.67 9.68
CA GLN A 450 -17.77 -18.95 11.05
C GLN A 450 -16.33 -18.49 11.34
N PRO A 451 -16.08 -17.85 12.51
CA PRO A 451 -14.73 -17.42 12.89
C PRO A 451 -13.78 -18.63 13.06
N ILE A 452 -12.59 -18.54 12.46
CA ILE A 452 -11.47 -19.45 12.74
C ILE A 452 -10.92 -19.07 14.12
N ILE A 453 -11.19 -19.91 15.12
CA ILE A 453 -10.87 -19.59 16.51
C ILE A 453 -9.37 -19.42 16.70
N GLY A 454 -8.97 -18.33 17.36
CA GLY A 454 -7.57 -18.00 17.62
C GLY A 454 -6.86 -17.31 16.47
N LEU A 455 -7.56 -17.00 15.36
CA LEU A 455 -6.97 -16.34 14.20
C LEU A 455 -7.63 -14.98 13.91
N TYR A 456 -6.82 -13.95 13.83
CA TYR A 456 -7.21 -12.57 13.53
C TYR A 456 -6.44 -12.05 12.31
N ALA A 457 -7.01 -11.07 11.60
CA ALA A 457 -6.29 -10.40 10.52
C ALA A 457 -6.54 -8.88 10.52
N ALA A 458 -5.53 -8.11 10.11
CA ALA A 458 -5.57 -6.66 10.09
C ALA A 458 -4.82 -6.05 8.90
N GLY A 459 -5.11 -4.78 8.61
CA GLY A 459 -4.58 -4.10 7.42
C GLY A 459 -5.07 -4.77 6.16
N SER A 460 -4.27 -4.74 5.09
CA SER A 460 -4.66 -5.33 3.81
C SER A 460 -4.82 -6.85 3.90
N THR A 461 -4.15 -7.54 4.84
CA THR A 461 -4.36 -8.97 5.06
C THR A 461 -5.81 -9.28 5.46
N GLY A 462 -6.41 -8.45 6.32
CA GLY A 462 -7.78 -8.59 6.82
C GLY A 462 -8.66 -7.43 6.34
N GLN A 463 -8.67 -7.14 5.03
CA GLN A 463 -9.47 -6.06 4.47
C GLN A 463 -10.98 -6.40 4.40
N GLY A 464 -11.33 -7.70 4.32
CA GLY A 464 -12.70 -8.18 4.51
C GLY A 464 -13.72 -7.68 3.50
N GLY A 465 -13.29 -7.27 2.32
CA GLY A 465 -14.14 -6.71 1.28
C GLY A 465 -14.37 -5.20 1.38
N LEU A 466 -13.80 -4.52 2.37
CA LEU A 466 -13.80 -3.07 2.45
C LEU A 466 -13.02 -2.46 1.28
N LEU A 467 -13.63 -1.56 0.51
CA LEU A 467 -12.95 -0.80 -0.54
C LEU A 467 -12.31 0.46 0.06
N LEU A 468 -11.01 0.58 -0.12
CA LEU A 468 -10.22 1.65 0.50
C LEU A 468 -9.73 2.68 -0.54
N LYS A 469 -10.54 2.95 -1.54
CA LYS A 469 -10.25 3.96 -2.56
C LYS A 469 -10.14 5.36 -1.93
N GLY A 470 -9.36 6.22 -2.56
CA GLY A 470 -8.97 7.51 -2.00
C GLY A 470 -7.70 7.44 -1.13
N HIS A 471 -7.02 8.58 -1.02
CA HIS A 471 -5.76 8.65 -0.29
C HIS A 471 -5.97 8.54 1.21
N GLY A 472 -5.17 7.72 1.87
CA GLY A 472 -5.12 7.64 3.33
C GLY A 472 -6.08 6.64 3.97
N HIS A 473 -7.05 6.06 3.25
CA HIS A 473 -7.95 5.05 3.79
C HIS A 473 -7.21 3.74 4.12
N HIS A 474 -6.29 3.30 3.25
CA HIS A 474 -5.47 2.10 3.50
C HIS A 474 -4.62 2.21 4.76
N LEU A 475 -3.97 3.36 4.99
CA LEU A 475 -3.22 3.58 6.23
C LEU A 475 -4.14 3.73 7.44
N GLY A 476 -5.28 4.41 7.25
CA GLY A 476 -6.33 4.49 8.27
C GLY A 476 -6.78 3.10 8.72
N TRP A 477 -7.12 2.24 7.76
CA TRP A 477 -7.50 0.85 8.02
C TRP A 477 -6.38 0.05 8.68
N ALA A 478 -5.13 0.18 8.19
CA ALA A 478 -4.00 -0.51 8.78
C ALA A 478 -3.87 -0.23 10.28
N PHE A 479 -3.97 1.04 10.69
CA PHE A 479 -3.86 1.40 12.10
C PHE A 479 -5.13 1.06 12.89
N ALA A 480 -6.33 1.34 12.35
CA ALA A 480 -7.59 1.09 13.05
C ALA A 480 -7.83 -0.40 13.26
N SER A 481 -7.72 -1.21 12.19
CA SER A 481 -7.91 -2.67 12.27
C SER A 481 -6.82 -3.34 13.11
N GLY A 482 -5.56 -2.91 12.97
CA GLY A 482 -4.45 -3.42 13.78
C GLY A 482 -4.71 -3.24 15.27
N ARG A 483 -5.07 -2.02 15.70
CA ARG A 483 -5.43 -1.72 17.10
C ARG A 483 -6.57 -2.61 17.59
N ARG A 484 -7.62 -2.79 16.78
CA ARG A 484 -8.79 -3.61 17.15
C ARG A 484 -8.45 -5.08 17.24
N ALA A 485 -7.77 -5.63 16.23
CA ALA A 485 -7.34 -7.03 16.19
C ALA A 485 -6.42 -7.37 17.38
N GLY A 486 -5.45 -6.50 17.68
CA GLY A 486 -4.55 -6.68 18.83
C GLY A 486 -5.28 -6.70 20.18
N ARG A 487 -6.25 -5.78 20.39
CA ARG A 487 -7.08 -5.78 21.59
C ARG A 487 -7.93 -7.04 21.72
N ASN A 488 -8.53 -7.51 20.64
CA ASN A 488 -9.43 -8.65 20.66
C ASN A 488 -8.66 -9.96 20.88
N ALA A 489 -7.51 -10.13 20.23
CA ALA A 489 -6.60 -11.25 20.52
C ALA A 489 -6.11 -11.24 21.97
N ALA A 490 -5.79 -10.05 22.52
CA ALA A 490 -5.38 -9.89 23.91
C ALA A 490 -6.48 -10.26 24.92
N ARG A 491 -7.73 -9.91 24.64
CA ARG A 491 -8.89 -10.25 25.49
C ARG A 491 -9.18 -11.75 25.48
N ALA A 492 -9.02 -12.41 24.35
CA ALA A 492 -9.23 -13.85 24.22
C ALA A 492 -8.25 -14.68 25.08
N SER A 493 -7.09 -14.15 25.44
CA SER A 493 -6.13 -14.82 26.35
C SER A 493 -6.60 -14.89 27.81
N SER A 494 -7.59 -14.07 28.20
CA SER A 494 -8.16 -14.04 29.56
C SER A 494 -9.37 -14.95 29.72
N SER A 495 -9.94 -15.49 28.63
CA SER A 495 -11.08 -16.41 28.73
C SER A 495 -10.58 -17.83 29.01
N PRO A 496 -11.18 -18.56 29.99
CA PRO A 496 -10.90 -19.98 30.15
C PRO A 496 -11.20 -20.72 28.85
N LEU A 497 -10.38 -21.69 28.49
CA LEU A 497 -10.69 -22.61 27.39
C LEU A 497 -12.08 -23.22 27.63
N PRO A 498 -12.97 -23.34 26.61
CA PRO A 498 -14.20 -24.11 26.79
C PRO A 498 -13.80 -25.52 27.21
N ALA A 499 -14.34 -25.96 28.36
CA ALA A 499 -14.15 -27.32 28.87
C ALA A 499 -14.56 -28.29 27.76
N GLY A 500 -13.63 -29.14 27.34
CA GLY A 500 -13.91 -30.18 26.35
C GLY A 500 -15.09 -30.98 26.81
N GLY A 501 -16.17 -31.00 26.01
CA GLY A 501 -17.35 -31.79 26.33
C GLY A 501 -16.98 -33.28 26.43
N GLU A 502 -16.92 -33.79 27.64
CA GLU A 502 -16.93 -35.22 27.88
C GLU A 502 -18.24 -35.77 27.28
N ARG A 503 -18.10 -36.55 26.20
CA ARG A 503 -19.22 -37.40 25.78
C ARG A 503 -19.45 -38.44 26.87
N SER A 504 -20.49 -38.23 27.67
CA SER A 504 -20.98 -39.28 28.55
C SER A 504 -21.55 -40.39 27.67
N THR A 505 -20.81 -41.48 27.55
CA THR A 505 -21.33 -42.77 27.13
C THR A 505 -22.12 -43.34 28.29
N SER A 506 -23.43 -43.08 28.32
CA SER A 506 -24.32 -43.85 29.18
C SER A 506 -24.51 -45.23 28.55
N GLU A 507 -23.78 -46.21 29.00
CA GLU A 507 -24.16 -47.64 28.84
C GLU A 507 -25.48 -47.87 29.57
N ARG A 508 -26.54 -48.16 28.82
CA ARG A 508 -27.73 -48.80 29.34
C ARG A 508 -27.44 -50.30 29.42
N SER A 509 -27.22 -50.80 30.60
CA SER A 509 -27.38 -52.22 30.91
C SER A 509 -28.87 -52.54 30.91
N GLU A 510 -29.34 -53.31 29.93
CA GLU A 510 -30.59 -54.05 30.01
C GLU A 510 -30.36 -55.31 30.86
N GLU A 511 -30.93 -55.33 32.03
CA GLU A 511 -31.20 -56.59 32.76
C GLU A 511 -32.59 -57.13 32.36
N VAL A 512 -32.59 -58.34 31.81
CA VAL A 512 -33.76 -59.18 31.58
C VAL A 512 -34.04 -59.94 32.87
N GLY A 513 -35.25 -59.88 33.33
CA GLY A 513 -35.85 -60.70 34.37
C GLY A 513 -37.34 -60.75 34.12
#